data_dd6e3172ed6065cfdcd4fb22f3d1b2ce
#
_entry.id   dd6e3172ed6065cfdcd4fb22f3d1b2ce
#
_cell.length_a   1.000
_cell.length_b   1.000
_cell.length_c   1.000
_cell.angle_alpha   90.00
_cell.angle_beta   90.00
_cell.angle_gamma   90.00
#
_symmetry.space_group_name_H-M   'P 1'
#
loop_
_entity.id
_entity.type
_entity.pdbx_description
1 polymer ?
#
loop_
_entity_poly.entity_id
_entity_poly.type
_entity_poly.pdbx_seq_one_letter_code
_entity_poly.pdbx_strand_id
1 'polypeptide(L)'
;MSACYPDFRGLSASQLIAMTLRDNDAASILDRFQNLRAMEEASVEDIAAAGITEEQAATLKAAIELGRRCLTERRSKAYIKSAQDIYNLLGYEMGRLDREQIRVVMLDIRNGVIDTEIVSIGTIDSCVGHPREIFKNAIVKGAASIILTHNHPSGLASPCPEDLALTK
;
A
#
# COMPACT_ATOMS: atom_id res chain seq x y z
N MET A 1 -3.64 -6.31 -39.33
CA MET A 1 -4.81 -5.94 -38.49
C MET A 1 -4.30 -5.56 -37.13
N SER A 2 -4.38 -4.28 -36.74
CA SER A 2 -3.98 -3.82 -35.41
C SER A 2 -5.01 -4.35 -34.39
N ALA A 3 -4.60 -5.16 -33.45
CA ALA A 3 -5.46 -5.59 -32.36
C ALA A 3 -5.84 -4.36 -31.53
N CYS A 4 -7.10 -3.97 -31.56
CA CYS A 4 -7.62 -2.90 -30.72
C CYS A 4 -7.79 -3.47 -29.31
N TYR A 5 -6.88 -3.15 -28.40
CA TYR A 5 -7.00 -3.52 -26.99
C TYR A 5 -7.95 -2.54 -26.27
N PRO A 6 -8.75 -3.00 -25.31
CA PRO A 6 -9.65 -2.14 -24.54
C PRO A 6 -8.85 -1.18 -23.62
N ASP A 7 -9.49 -0.09 -23.20
CA ASP A 7 -8.97 0.73 -22.11
C ASP A 7 -9.07 -0.07 -20.78
N PHE A 8 -7.93 -0.51 -20.27
CA PHE A 8 -7.85 -1.31 -19.04
C PHE A 8 -8.41 -0.62 -17.79
N ARG A 9 -8.48 0.72 -17.79
CA ARG A 9 -8.98 1.52 -16.65
C ARG A 9 -10.48 1.31 -16.40
N GLY A 10 -11.22 0.97 -17.44
CA GLY A 10 -12.67 0.73 -17.36
C GLY A 10 -13.05 -0.71 -17.04
N LEU A 11 -12.07 -1.63 -16.94
CA LEU A 11 -12.34 -3.04 -16.73
C LEU A 11 -12.50 -3.38 -15.24
N SER A 12 -13.41 -4.28 -14.92
CA SER A 12 -13.52 -4.88 -13.59
C SER A 12 -12.33 -5.79 -13.28
N ALA A 13 -12.09 -6.08 -12.00
CA ALA A 13 -11.03 -7.01 -11.59
C ALA A 13 -11.21 -8.39 -12.22
N SER A 14 -12.44 -8.92 -12.30
CA SER A 14 -12.75 -10.20 -12.95
C SER A 14 -12.40 -10.19 -14.44
N GLN A 15 -12.70 -9.09 -15.15
CA GLN A 15 -12.32 -8.94 -16.55
C GLN A 15 -10.80 -8.89 -16.75
N LEU A 16 -10.07 -8.21 -15.85
CA LEU A 16 -8.61 -8.17 -15.89
C LEU A 16 -8.00 -9.55 -15.64
N ILE A 17 -8.53 -10.32 -14.71
CA ILE A 17 -8.12 -11.71 -14.44
C ILE A 17 -8.35 -12.57 -15.67
N ALA A 18 -9.55 -12.54 -16.26
CA ALA A 18 -9.88 -13.31 -17.45
C ALA A 18 -8.94 -12.99 -18.62
N MET A 19 -8.62 -11.72 -18.82
CA MET A 19 -7.66 -11.29 -19.85
C MET A 19 -6.23 -11.77 -19.55
N THR A 20 -5.80 -11.69 -18.30
CA THR A 20 -4.45 -12.11 -17.88
C THR A 20 -4.25 -13.60 -18.14
N LEU A 21 -5.26 -14.39 -17.82
CA LEU A 21 -5.22 -15.86 -17.96
C LEU A 21 -5.67 -16.36 -19.33
N ARG A 22 -6.18 -15.48 -20.18
CA ARG A 22 -6.81 -15.80 -21.48
C ARG A 22 -7.91 -16.85 -21.35
N ASP A 23 -8.65 -16.77 -20.28
CA ASP A 23 -9.67 -17.71 -19.88
C ASP A 23 -10.87 -16.95 -19.30
N ASN A 24 -12.01 -17.00 -20.00
CA ASN A 24 -13.22 -16.29 -19.58
C ASN A 24 -13.84 -16.89 -18.31
N ASP A 25 -13.65 -18.20 -18.08
CA ASP A 25 -14.17 -18.87 -16.89
C ASP A 25 -13.37 -18.50 -15.64
N ALA A 26 -12.12 -18.03 -15.82
CA ALA A 26 -11.28 -17.51 -14.77
C ALA A 26 -11.83 -16.23 -14.10
N ALA A 27 -12.82 -15.56 -14.71
CA ALA A 27 -13.48 -14.41 -14.08
C ALA A 27 -14.17 -14.77 -12.76
N SER A 28 -14.65 -16.01 -12.62
CA SER A 28 -15.31 -16.53 -11.41
C SER A 28 -14.37 -16.80 -10.23
N ILE A 29 -13.07 -16.81 -10.47
CA ILE A 29 -12.08 -17.08 -9.42
C ILE A 29 -12.21 -16.07 -8.29
N LEU A 30 -12.44 -14.80 -8.63
CA LEU A 30 -12.56 -13.73 -7.63
C LEU A 30 -13.71 -13.97 -6.66
N ASP A 31 -14.76 -14.68 -7.09
CA ASP A 31 -15.93 -14.99 -6.25
C ASP A 31 -15.56 -15.95 -5.08
N ARG A 32 -14.45 -16.67 -5.20
CA ARG A 32 -13.92 -17.55 -4.14
C ARG A 32 -13.06 -16.80 -3.13
N PHE A 33 -12.68 -15.58 -3.43
CA PHE A 33 -11.92 -14.72 -2.54
C PHE A 33 -12.81 -13.55 -2.10
N GLN A 34 -12.72 -13.14 -0.85
CA GLN A 34 -13.50 -12.01 -0.33
C GLN A 34 -13.20 -10.70 -1.08
N ASN A 35 -11.96 -10.55 -1.54
CA ASN A 35 -11.46 -9.38 -2.26
C ASN A 35 -10.10 -9.70 -2.92
N LEU A 36 -9.60 -8.77 -3.73
CA LEU A 36 -8.28 -8.86 -4.38
C LEU A 36 -7.13 -9.00 -3.39
N ARG A 37 -7.25 -8.45 -2.19
CA ARG A 37 -6.24 -8.55 -1.14
C ARG A 37 -6.11 -9.99 -0.64
N ALA A 38 -7.23 -10.66 -0.37
CA ALA A 38 -7.21 -12.07 0.02
C ALA A 38 -6.55 -12.94 -1.06
N MET A 39 -6.78 -12.63 -2.34
CA MET A 39 -6.11 -13.32 -3.45
C MET A 39 -4.61 -13.01 -3.50
N GLU A 40 -4.19 -11.78 -3.23
CA GLU A 40 -2.77 -11.41 -3.15
C GLU A 40 -2.04 -12.17 -2.03
N GLU A 41 -2.69 -12.36 -0.87
CA GLU A 41 -2.13 -13.06 0.28
C GLU A 41 -2.13 -14.59 0.14
N ALA A 42 -3.03 -15.14 -0.70
CA ALA A 42 -3.17 -16.58 -0.94
C ALA A 42 -1.92 -17.20 -1.61
N SER A 43 -1.67 -18.47 -1.35
CA SER A 43 -0.63 -19.23 -2.04
C SER A 43 -1.02 -19.55 -3.49
N VAL A 44 -0.06 -20.02 -4.30
CA VAL A 44 -0.34 -20.48 -5.67
C VAL A 44 -1.29 -21.67 -5.64
N GLU A 45 -1.13 -22.56 -4.68
CA GLU A 45 -1.94 -23.76 -4.48
C GLU A 45 -3.39 -23.38 -4.12
N ASP A 46 -3.58 -22.38 -3.24
CA ASP A 46 -4.92 -21.91 -2.87
C ASP A 46 -5.64 -21.28 -4.06
N ILE A 47 -4.92 -20.52 -4.89
CA ILE A 47 -5.48 -19.93 -6.11
C ILE A 47 -5.80 -21.01 -7.14
N ALA A 48 -4.94 -22.01 -7.32
CA ALA A 48 -5.20 -23.13 -8.22
C ALA A 48 -6.44 -23.94 -7.77
N ALA A 49 -6.60 -24.14 -6.46
CA ALA A 49 -7.78 -24.81 -5.89
C ALA A 49 -9.09 -24.07 -6.18
N ALA A 50 -9.03 -22.80 -6.61
CA ALA A 50 -10.20 -22.04 -7.06
C ALA A 50 -10.71 -22.46 -8.46
N GLY A 51 -10.05 -23.42 -9.14
CA GLY A 51 -10.53 -24.02 -10.39
C GLY A 51 -9.72 -23.66 -11.62
N ILE A 52 -8.46 -23.22 -11.44
CA ILE A 52 -7.51 -22.98 -12.53
C ILE A 52 -6.27 -23.86 -12.38
N THR A 53 -5.42 -23.91 -13.40
CA THR A 53 -4.16 -24.64 -13.35
C THR A 53 -3.12 -23.92 -12.46
N GLU A 54 -2.15 -24.65 -11.93
CA GLU A 54 -1.04 -24.06 -11.18
C GLU A 54 -0.26 -23.03 -12.02
N GLU A 55 -0.10 -23.27 -13.33
CA GLU A 55 0.56 -22.32 -14.24
C GLU A 55 -0.23 -21.02 -14.35
N GLN A 56 -1.55 -21.09 -14.45
CA GLN A 56 -2.43 -19.91 -14.46
C GLN A 56 -2.38 -19.18 -13.10
N ALA A 57 -2.39 -19.91 -12.00
CA ALA A 57 -2.27 -19.33 -10.65
C ALA A 57 -0.93 -18.62 -10.46
N ALA A 58 0.18 -19.22 -10.90
CA ALA A 58 1.50 -18.60 -10.88
C ALA A 58 1.56 -17.34 -11.75
N THR A 59 0.95 -17.36 -12.94
CA THR A 59 0.86 -16.20 -13.83
C THR A 59 0.10 -15.05 -13.16
N LEU A 60 -1.01 -15.35 -12.50
CA LEU A 60 -1.80 -14.34 -11.77
C LEU A 60 -1.02 -13.75 -10.60
N LYS A 61 -0.33 -14.58 -9.82
CA LYS A 61 0.55 -14.11 -8.73
C LYS A 61 1.68 -13.23 -9.25
N ALA A 62 2.30 -13.58 -10.37
CA ALA A 62 3.34 -12.76 -10.99
C ALA A 62 2.79 -11.40 -11.45
N ALA A 63 1.59 -11.35 -12.04
CA ALA A 63 0.95 -10.10 -12.44
C ALA A 63 0.63 -9.19 -11.24
N ILE A 64 0.12 -9.77 -10.14
CA ILE A 64 -0.13 -9.05 -8.89
C ILE A 64 1.17 -8.48 -8.32
N GLU A 65 2.23 -9.28 -8.27
CA GLU A 65 3.54 -8.84 -7.75
C GLU A 65 4.18 -7.76 -8.62
N LEU A 66 4.04 -7.84 -9.95
CA LEU A 66 4.48 -6.76 -10.85
C LEU A 66 3.73 -5.46 -10.57
N GLY A 67 2.41 -5.52 -10.38
CA GLY A 67 1.62 -4.35 -9.99
C GLY A 67 2.09 -3.73 -8.68
N ARG A 68 2.36 -4.57 -7.67
CA ARG A 68 2.91 -4.15 -6.38
C ARG A 68 4.28 -3.47 -6.53
N ARG A 69 5.19 -4.03 -7.34
CA ARG A 69 6.51 -3.42 -7.64
C ARG A 69 6.37 -2.09 -8.36
N CYS A 70 5.50 -2.00 -9.37
CA CYS A 70 5.24 -0.73 -10.06
C CYS A 70 4.80 0.38 -9.11
N LEU A 71 4.02 0.07 -8.07
CA LEU A 71 3.62 1.04 -7.06
C LEU A 71 4.77 1.44 -6.12
N THR A 72 5.71 0.53 -5.86
CA THR A 72 6.85 0.77 -4.97
C THR A 72 8.06 1.39 -5.71
N GLU A 73 8.28 1.04 -6.97
CA GLU A 73 9.40 1.55 -7.77
C GLU A 73 9.23 3.00 -8.25
N ARG A 74 8.03 3.58 -8.17
CA ARG A 74 7.78 5.00 -8.46
C ARG A 74 8.42 5.98 -7.47
N ARG A 75 9.56 5.65 -6.91
CA ARG A 75 10.38 6.58 -6.11
C ARG A 75 11.33 7.42 -6.97
N SER A 76 10.84 8.04 -8.05
CA SER A 76 11.33 9.39 -8.36
C SER A 76 11.02 10.24 -7.12
N LYS A 77 11.96 11.09 -6.69
CA LYS A 77 11.81 11.94 -5.49
C LYS A 77 10.39 12.49 -5.42
N ALA A 78 9.58 11.95 -4.51
CA ALA A 78 8.20 12.39 -4.36
C ALA A 78 8.21 13.80 -3.77
N TYR A 79 7.32 14.65 -4.26
CA TYR A 79 7.11 16.00 -3.71
C TYR A 79 5.75 16.04 -3.04
N ILE A 80 5.72 16.50 -1.80
CA ILE A 80 4.51 16.55 -1.00
C ILE A 80 3.92 17.97 -1.03
N LYS A 81 2.74 18.10 -1.62
CA LYS A 81 2.00 19.36 -1.73
C LYS A 81 0.63 19.28 -1.03
N SER A 82 0.17 18.09 -0.72
CA SER A 82 -1.13 17.83 -0.13
C SER A 82 -1.12 16.56 0.71
N ALA A 83 -2.14 16.39 1.55
CA ALA A 83 -2.37 15.13 2.29
C ALA A 83 -2.55 13.93 1.33
N GLN A 84 -3.12 14.17 0.14
CA GLN A 84 -3.29 13.14 -0.88
C GLN A 84 -1.94 12.59 -1.38
N ASP A 85 -0.90 13.42 -1.46
CA ASP A 85 0.43 12.96 -1.88
C ASP A 85 1.05 12.03 -0.84
N ILE A 86 0.83 12.30 0.46
CA ILE A 86 1.22 11.39 1.54
C ILE A 86 0.45 10.07 1.46
N TYR A 87 -0.86 10.14 1.22
CA TYR A 87 -1.66 8.93 1.02
C TYR A 87 -1.17 8.11 -0.17
N ASN A 88 -0.86 8.74 -1.29
CA ASN A 88 -0.31 8.06 -2.47
C ASN A 88 1.08 7.45 -2.21
N LEU A 89 1.87 8.08 -1.33
CA LEU A 89 3.20 7.59 -0.95
C LEU A 89 3.16 6.39 -0.01
N LEU A 90 2.32 6.43 1.01
CA LEU A 90 2.32 5.49 2.13
C LEU A 90 1.03 4.70 2.33
N GLY A 91 -0.09 5.19 1.78
CA GLY A 91 -1.41 4.66 2.10
C GLY A 91 -1.59 3.20 1.70
N TYR A 92 -1.02 2.78 0.57
CA TYR A 92 -1.07 1.38 0.15
C TYR A 92 -0.37 0.45 1.15
N GLU A 93 0.82 0.83 1.60
CA GLU A 93 1.60 0.02 2.54
C GLU A 93 1.00 0.08 3.95
N MET A 94 0.75 1.30 4.45
CA MET A 94 0.27 1.49 5.83
C MET A 94 -1.16 0.98 6.04
N GLY A 95 -2.02 1.07 5.04
CA GLY A 95 -3.40 0.57 5.12
C GLY A 95 -3.53 -0.95 5.22
N ARG A 96 -2.44 -1.69 5.06
CA ARG A 96 -2.40 -3.17 5.11
C ARG A 96 -1.76 -3.71 6.39
N LEU A 97 -1.31 -2.82 7.25
CA LEU A 97 -0.68 -3.23 8.50
C LEU A 97 -1.73 -3.68 9.50
N ASP A 98 -1.42 -4.75 10.19
CA ASP A 98 -2.23 -5.34 11.27
C ASP A 98 -1.99 -4.65 12.64
N ARG A 99 -0.98 -3.76 12.70
CA ARG A 99 -0.62 -2.97 13.87
C ARG A 99 -0.50 -1.51 13.52
N GLU A 100 -0.75 -0.65 14.49
CA GLU A 100 -0.47 0.76 14.35
C GLU A 100 1.03 1.01 14.19
N GLN A 101 1.38 1.86 13.25
CA GLN A 101 2.74 2.36 13.07
C GLN A 101 2.70 3.88 12.95
N ILE A 102 3.62 4.54 13.65
CA ILE A 102 3.91 5.94 13.40
C ILE A 102 5.13 6.00 12.48
N ARG A 103 4.98 6.72 11.37
CA ARG A 103 6.07 7.00 10.45
C ARG A 103 6.32 8.49 10.33
N VAL A 104 7.57 8.84 10.14
CA VAL A 104 8.02 10.20 9.85
C VAL A 104 8.43 10.28 8.40
N VAL A 105 7.79 11.18 7.65
CA VAL A 105 8.23 11.56 6.31
C VAL A 105 9.09 12.80 6.44
N MET A 106 10.35 12.71 6.05
CA MET A 106 11.34 13.78 6.13
C MET A 106 11.42 14.51 4.80
N LEU A 107 11.27 15.83 4.82
CA LEU A 107 11.19 16.66 3.63
C LEU A 107 12.33 17.66 3.56
N ASP A 108 12.80 17.93 2.34
CA ASP A 108 13.69 19.05 2.06
C ASP A 108 12.92 20.39 1.97
N ILE A 109 13.65 21.49 1.75
CA ILE A 109 13.10 22.85 1.64
C ILE A 109 12.11 23.05 0.48
N ARG A 110 12.05 22.10 -0.46
CA ARG A 110 11.13 22.09 -1.61
C ARG A 110 10.01 21.09 -1.45
N ASN A 111 9.83 20.56 -0.23
CA ASN A 111 8.91 19.47 0.09
C ASN A 111 9.20 18.16 -0.67
N GLY A 112 10.42 17.97 -1.15
CA GLY A 112 10.88 16.71 -1.71
C GLY A 112 11.17 15.71 -0.60
N VAL A 113 10.65 14.49 -0.71
CA VAL A 113 10.87 13.43 0.28
C VAL A 113 12.35 13.04 0.33
N ILE A 114 13.00 13.27 1.47
CA ILE A 114 14.37 12.81 1.73
C ILE A 114 14.33 11.33 2.10
N ASP A 115 13.47 10.98 3.06
CA ASP A 115 13.33 9.62 3.56
C ASP A 115 12.02 9.45 4.33
N THR A 116 11.69 8.19 4.61
CA THR A 116 10.54 7.80 5.43
C THR A 116 10.98 6.74 6.42
N GLU A 117 10.65 6.91 7.69
CA GLU A 117 11.11 6.03 8.75
C GLU A 117 9.99 5.64 9.72
N ILE A 118 10.01 4.40 10.16
CA ILE A 118 9.13 3.90 11.20
C ILE A 118 9.70 4.34 12.55
N VAL A 119 8.94 5.15 13.28
CA VAL A 119 9.35 5.67 14.59
C VAL A 119 8.79 4.81 15.72
N SER A 120 7.60 4.29 15.54
CA SER A 120 6.95 3.44 16.54
C SER A 120 6.08 2.39 15.89
N ILE A 121 6.06 1.22 16.49
CA ILE A 121 5.12 0.14 16.17
C ILE A 121 4.35 -0.13 17.46
N GLY A 122 3.04 0.15 17.42
CA GLY A 122 2.16 -0.01 18.57
C GLY A 122 1.77 -1.45 18.84
N THR A 123 1.23 -1.65 20.03
CA THR A 123 0.39 -2.81 20.36
C THR A 123 -1.02 -2.58 19.80
N ILE A 124 -1.92 -3.57 19.93
CA ILE A 124 -3.30 -3.49 19.41
C ILE A 124 -4.04 -2.25 19.93
N ASP A 125 -3.66 -1.73 21.10
CA ASP A 125 -4.39 -0.68 21.81
C ASP A 125 -3.64 0.64 21.95
N SER A 126 -2.34 0.76 21.58
CA SER A 126 -1.60 2.02 21.72
C SER A 126 -0.30 2.06 20.90
N CYS A 127 -0.06 3.21 20.28
CA CYS A 127 1.20 3.55 19.65
C CYS A 127 1.70 4.88 20.22
N VAL A 128 2.80 4.85 20.99
CA VAL A 128 3.36 6.07 21.59
C VAL A 128 4.65 6.45 20.85
N GLY A 129 4.60 7.58 20.13
CA GLY A 129 5.78 8.17 19.52
C GLY A 129 6.48 9.12 20.50
N HIS A 130 7.74 8.83 20.89
CA HIS A 130 8.50 9.75 21.71
C HIS A 130 9.13 10.86 20.81
N PRO A 131 9.03 12.15 21.14
CA PRO A 131 9.57 13.25 20.33
C PRO A 131 11.05 13.04 19.94
N ARG A 132 11.87 12.49 20.84
CA ARG A 132 13.28 12.18 20.55
C ARG A 132 13.42 11.26 19.32
N GLU A 133 12.60 10.23 19.22
CA GLU A 133 12.68 9.27 18.11
C GLU A 133 12.13 9.90 16.82
N ILE A 134 11.11 10.74 16.94
CA ILE A 134 10.52 11.49 15.83
C ILE A 134 11.57 12.42 15.18
N PHE A 135 12.30 13.19 15.99
CA PHE A 135 13.18 14.21 15.48
C PHE A 135 14.63 13.77 15.25
N LYS A 136 15.10 12.69 15.90
CA LYS A 136 16.47 12.22 15.84
C LYS A 136 16.99 12.10 14.40
N ASN A 137 16.32 11.31 13.60
CA ASN A 137 16.78 11.03 12.23
C ASN A 137 16.47 12.16 11.27
N ALA A 138 15.40 12.93 11.53
CA ALA A 138 15.11 14.15 10.78
C ALA A 138 16.27 15.17 10.90
N ILE A 139 16.82 15.36 12.10
CA ILE A 139 17.97 16.23 12.34
C ILE A 139 19.22 15.69 11.66
N VAL A 140 19.51 14.39 11.82
CA VAL A 140 20.70 13.75 11.22
C VAL A 140 20.67 13.84 9.69
N LYS A 141 19.49 13.70 9.08
CA LYS A 141 19.32 13.76 7.62
C LYS A 141 19.12 15.17 7.07
N GLY A 142 19.18 16.18 7.94
CA GLY A 142 19.05 17.59 7.54
C GLY A 142 17.67 17.92 6.96
N ALA A 143 16.61 17.31 7.45
CA ALA A 143 15.26 17.59 7.03
C ALA A 143 14.85 19.02 7.39
N ALA A 144 14.24 19.72 6.44
CA ALA A 144 13.69 21.06 6.66
C ALA A 144 12.33 21.01 7.36
N SER A 145 11.56 19.96 7.12
CA SER A 145 10.28 19.70 7.76
C SER A 145 9.99 18.21 7.84
N ILE A 146 9.05 17.84 8.69
CA ILE A 146 8.57 16.46 8.84
C ILE A 146 7.05 16.41 8.76
N ILE A 147 6.54 15.27 8.33
CA ILE A 147 5.13 14.91 8.42
C ILE A 147 5.02 13.62 9.20
N LEU A 148 4.22 13.64 10.26
CA LEU A 148 3.86 12.43 11.00
C LEU A 148 2.67 11.75 10.32
N THR A 149 2.77 10.46 10.14
CA THR A 149 1.69 9.62 9.62
C THR A 149 1.51 8.42 10.51
N HIS A 150 0.29 7.98 10.68
CA HIS A 150 -0.01 6.70 11.32
C HIS A 150 -1.20 6.02 10.63
N ASN A 151 -1.36 4.74 10.85
CA ASN A 151 -2.49 3.96 10.39
C ASN A 151 -3.31 3.44 11.55
N HIS A 152 -4.61 3.31 11.33
CA HIS A 152 -5.49 2.56 12.22
C HIS A 152 -5.85 1.22 11.55
N PRO A 153 -5.51 0.07 12.12
CA PRO A 153 -5.88 -1.24 11.57
C PRO A 153 -7.40 -1.42 11.41
N SER A 154 -8.19 -0.68 12.20
CA SER A 154 -9.66 -0.62 12.08
C SER A 154 -10.15 0.01 10.76
N GLY A 155 -9.28 0.73 10.02
CA GLY A 155 -9.63 1.48 8.82
C GLY A 155 -10.33 2.83 9.10
N LEU A 156 -10.55 3.20 10.35
CA LEU A 156 -11.15 4.49 10.72
C LEU A 156 -10.07 5.59 10.72
N ALA A 157 -10.29 6.63 9.93
CA ALA A 157 -9.35 7.76 9.80
C ALA A 157 -9.53 8.84 10.89
N SER A 158 -10.49 8.67 11.82
CA SER A 158 -10.71 9.63 12.90
C SER A 158 -9.61 9.53 13.95
N PRO A 159 -8.95 10.65 14.32
CA PRO A 159 -7.90 10.64 15.32
C PRO A 159 -8.45 10.28 16.70
N CYS A 160 -7.69 9.49 17.46
CA CYS A 160 -7.96 9.21 18.86
C CYS A 160 -7.42 10.34 19.77
N PRO A 161 -7.77 10.37 21.07
CA PRO A 161 -7.25 11.37 22.01
C PRO A 161 -5.71 11.35 22.10
N GLU A 162 -5.08 10.19 21.98
CA GLU A 162 -3.65 9.98 22.03
C GLU A 162 -2.96 10.62 20.80
N ASP A 163 -3.56 10.51 19.60
CA ASP A 163 -3.05 11.15 18.38
C ASP A 163 -3.04 12.68 18.53
N LEU A 164 -4.11 13.22 19.12
CA LEU A 164 -4.20 14.66 19.37
C LEU A 164 -3.21 15.13 20.45
N ALA A 165 -2.86 14.26 21.40
CA ALA A 165 -1.87 14.57 22.44
C ALA A 165 -0.43 14.56 21.87
N LEU A 166 -0.13 13.68 20.92
CA LEU A 166 1.17 13.57 20.28
C LEU A 166 1.55 14.84 19.49
N THR A 167 0.57 15.57 18.99
CA THR A 167 0.78 16.75 18.14
C THR A 167 0.68 18.10 18.88
N LYS A 168 0.52 18.08 20.20
CA LYS A 168 0.52 19.28 21.07
C LYS A 168 1.90 19.54 21.63
#